data_ed81c339f770f9659b424d85558fb103
#
_entry.id   ed81c339f770f9659b424d85558fb103
#
_cell.length_a   1.000
_cell.length_b   1.000
_cell.length_c   1.000
_cell.angle_alpha   90.00
_cell.angle_beta   90.00
_cell.angle_gamma   90.00
#
_symmetry.space_group_name_H-M   'P 1'
#
loop_
_entity.id
_entity.type
_entity.pdbx_description
1 polymer ?
#
loop_
_entity_poly.entity_id
_entity_poly.type
_entity_poly.pdbx_seq_one_letter_code
_entity_poly.pdbx_strand_id
1 'polypeptide(L)'
;MINNTAYYVKKGIIHLSLGHEQGRKSLNMFGPGTIFPVGVEIHEFRVEYEMIIQALTDVEVYKFSYPTLKKMVQEHGDFAGELLRENCDFIGYMFFDSINQTFEPCLARICDILYLYLTKVHPASSRIPMSQTELASLAGASQAQMEGSIKILKKEGILNTSRKQITILDQSKLLAHCTLGIRSNV
;
A
#
# COMPACT_ATOMS: atom_id res chain seq x y z
N MET A 1 -13.73 0.07 -17.51
CA MET A 1 -13.50 -1.28 -18.05
C MET A 1 -12.96 -2.15 -16.91
N ILE A 2 -13.74 -3.10 -16.42
CA ILE A 2 -13.26 -4.06 -15.42
C ILE A 2 -12.21 -4.90 -16.10
N ASN A 3 -10.99 -4.81 -15.63
CA ASN A 3 -9.87 -5.54 -16.21
C ASN A 3 -10.01 -7.01 -15.78
N ASN A 4 -10.49 -7.87 -16.67
CA ASN A 4 -10.71 -9.32 -16.42
C ASN A 4 -9.38 -10.08 -16.27
N THR A 5 -8.44 -9.46 -15.53
CA THR A 5 -7.05 -9.91 -15.43
C THR A 5 -6.56 -9.77 -13.99
N ALA A 6 -5.96 -10.83 -13.47
CA ALA A 6 -5.20 -10.82 -12.22
C ALA A 6 -3.69 -10.91 -12.51
N TYR A 7 -2.90 -10.38 -11.57
CA TYR A 7 -1.45 -10.36 -11.62
C TYR A 7 -0.88 -10.97 -10.33
N TYR A 8 0.06 -11.90 -10.48
CA TYR A 8 0.91 -12.34 -9.37
C TYR A 8 2.24 -11.61 -9.45
N VAL A 9 2.60 -10.90 -8.41
CA VAL A 9 3.87 -10.16 -8.34
C VAL A 9 5.00 -11.10 -7.99
N LYS A 10 5.90 -11.36 -8.95
CA LYS A 10 7.10 -12.17 -8.74
C LYS A 10 8.26 -11.33 -8.20
N LYS A 11 8.38 -10.08 -8.69
CA LYS A 11 9.44 -9.15 -8.30
C LYS A 11 8.95 -7.71 -8.41
N GLY A 12 9.49 -6.85 -7.54
CA GLY A 12 9.21 -5.42 -7.57
C GLY A 12 7.98 -5.03 -6.75
N ILE A 13 7.61 -3.77 -6.83
CA ILE A 13 6.55 -3.17 -6.03
C ILE A 13 5.59 -2.43 -6.96
N ILE A 14 4.30 -2.69 -6.75
CA ILE A 14 3.20 -2.09 -7.49
C ILE A 14 2.36 -1.25 -6.52
N HIS A 15 1.98 -0.08 -6.96
CA HIS A 15 1.08 0.83 -6.28
C HIS A 15 -0.28 0.83 -6.95
N LEU A 16 -1.33 0.61 -6.18
CA LEU A 16 -2.72 0.68 -6.62
C LEU A 16 -3.37 1.95 -6.09
N SER A 17 -4.05 2.66 -6.97
CA SER A 17 -4.81 3.86 -6.61
C SER A 17 -6.08 3.97 -7.45
N LEU A 18 -7.04 4.75 -6.95
CA LEU A 18 -8.26 5.13 -7.66
C LEU A 18 -8.13 6.59 -8.11
N GLY A 19 -8.41 6.81 -9.38
CA GLY A 19 -8.51 8.14 -9.99
C GLY A 19 -9.95 8.63 -9.98
N HIS A 20 -10.16 9.89 -9.64
CA HIS A 20 -11.44 10.60 -9.70
C HIS A 20 -11.18 12.02 -10.26
N GLU A 21 -12.18 12.69 -10.80
CA GLU A 21 -12.05 14.05 -11.32
C GLU A 21 -11.47 15.06 -10.30
N GLN A 22 -11.76 14.85 -9.02
CA GLN A 22 -11.28 15.72 -7.93
C GLN A 22 -9.92 15.30 -7.35
N GLY A 23 -9.30 14.21 -7.83
CA GLY A 23 -8.02 13.76 -7.30
C GLY A 23 -7.76 12.26 -7.42
N ARG A 24 -6.79 11.81 -6.67
CA ARG A 24 -6.34 10.42 -6.67
C ARG A 24 -6.25 9.90 -5.24
N LYS A 25 -6.89 8.76 -4.96
CA LYS A 25 -6.79 8.06 -3.68
C LYS A 25 -5.87 6.84 -3.83
N SER A 26 -4.79 6.83 -3.11
CA SER A 26 -3.96 5.62 -2.96
C SER A 26 -4.70 4.58 -2.13
N LEU A 27 -4.65 3.32 -2.57
CA LEU A 27 -5.27 2.21 -1.86
C LEU A 27 -4.24 1.34 -1.16
N ASN A 28 -3.26 0.82 -1.91
CA ASN A 28 -2.29 -0.12 -1.35
C ASN A 28 -1.05 -0.26 -2.22
N MET A 29 -0.02 -0.87 -1.64
CA MET A 29 1.18 -1.33 -2.34
C MET A 29 1.27 -2.85 -2.26
N PHE A 30 1.63 -3.49 -3.36
CA PHE A 30 1.77 -4.93 -3.49
C PHE A 30 3.23 -5.28 -3.79
N GLY A 31 3.78 -6.14 -2.96
CA GLY A 31 5.13 -6.69 -3.12
C GLY A 31 5.11 -8.12 -3.68
N PRO A 32 6.31 -8.76 -3.76
CA PRO A 32 6.42 -10.14 -4.22
C PRO A 32 5.57 -11.10 -3.39
N GLY A 33 4.94 -12.07 -4.06
CA GLY A 33 4.07 -13.08 -3.44
C GLY A 33 2.59 -12.74 -3.45
N THR A 34 2.19 -11.52 -3.82
CA THR A 34 0.79 -11.10 -3.79
C THR A 34 0.08 -11.26 -5.13
N ILE A 35 -1.22 -11.54 -5.09
CA ILE A 35 -2.11 -11.55 -6.25
C ILE A 35 -3.08 -10.38 -6.16
N PHE A 36 -3.20 -9.60 -7.24
CA PHE A 36 -4.12 -8.47 -7.30
C PHE A 36 -4.56 -8.19 -8.75
N PRO A 37 -5.62 -7.42 -8.97
CA PRO A 37 -6.72 -7.21 -8.06
C PRO A 37 -7.53 -8.49 -7.93
N VAL A 38 -8.10 -8.74 -6.76
CA VAL A 38 -9.00 -9.86 -6.51
C VAL A 38 -10.36 -9.32 -6.07
N GLY A 39 -11.43 -9.87 -6.58
CA GLY A 39 -12.80 -9.49 -6.18
C GLY A 39 -13.31 -8.19 -6.82
N VAL A 40 -12.86 -7.82 -8.01
CA VAL A 40 -13.24 -6.56 -8.69
C VAL A 40 -14.61 -6.64 -9.39
N GLU A 41 -15.25 -7.78 -9.47
CA GLU A 41 -16.65 -7.91 -9.88
C GLU A 41 -17.58 -7.57 -8.70
N ILE A 42 -17.64 -6.29 -8.33
CA ILE A 42 -18.65 -5.79 -7.37
C ILE A 42 -19.88 -5.43 -8.18
N HIS A 43 -20.84 -6.35 -8.24
CA HIS A 43 -22.08 -6.18 -9.04
C HIS A 43 -23.03 -5.11 -8.48
N GLU A 44 -22.97 -4.82 -7.17
CA GLU A 44 -23.92 -3.95 -6.48
C GLU A 44 -23.46 -2.50 -6.35
N PHE A 45 -22.13 -2.26 -6.28
CA PHE A 45 -21.58 -0.92 -6.16
C PHE A 45 -20.81 -0.56 -7.43
N ARG A 46 -21.39 0.24 -8.30
CA ARG A 46 -20.65 0.84 -9.41
C ARG A 46 -19.78 1.96 -8.85
N VAL A 47 -18.49 1.69 -8.81
CA VAL A 47 -17.51 2.71 -8.48
C VAL A 47 -17.04 3.34 -9.79
N GLU A 48 -17.44 4.58 -10.05
CA GLU A 48 -17.00 5.36 -11.24
C GLU A 48 -15.58 5.90 -11.05
N TYR A 49 -14.64 5.00 -10.73
CA TYR A 49 -13.24 5.38 -10.56
C TYR A 49 -12.37 4.64 -11.57
N GLU A 50 -11.34 5.32 -12.05
CA GLU A 50 -10.28 4.68 -12.80
C GLU A 50 -9.34 3.95 -11.84
N MET A 51 -9.19 2.63 -12.03
CA MET A 51 -8.15 1.87 -11.31
C MET A 51 -6.80 2.11 -11.97
N ILE A 52 -5.88 2.72 -11.23
CA ILE A 52 -4.54 3.05 -11.71
C ILE A 52 -3.54 2.12 -11.05
N ILE A 53 -2.85 1.32 -11.86
CA ILE A 53 -1.81 0.39 -11.45
C ILE A 53 -0.46 0.97 -11.91
N GLN A 54 0.43 1.25 -10.97
CA GLN A 54 1.73 1.88 -11.24
C GLN A 54 2.86 1.05 -10.67
N ALA A 55 3.86 0.73 -11.50
CA ALA A 55 5.12 0.15 -11.04
C ALA A 55 5.96 1.22 -10.32
N LEU A 56 6.35 0.98 -9.05
CA LEU A 56 7.25 1.84 -8.28
C LEU A 56 8.72 1.45 -8.49
N THR A 57 8.97 0.21 -8.86
CA THR A 57 10.29 -0.35 -9.17
C THR A 57 10.21 -1.13 -10.48
N ASP A 58 11.32 -1.73 -10.93
CA ASP A 58 11.28 -2.76 -11.98
C ASP A 58 10.44 -3.93 -11.48
N VAL A 59 9.42 -4.32 -12.26
CA VAL A 59 8.40 -5.29 -11.86
C VAL A 59 8.38 -6.47 -12.83
N GLU A 60 8.34 -7.68 -12.28
CA GLU A 60 8.07 -8.91 -13.00
C GLU A 60 6.77 -9.52 -12.45
N VAL A 61 5.80 -9.80 -13.34
CA VAL A 61 4.50 -10.37 -12.96
C VAL A 61 4.11 -11.54 -13.84
N TYR A 62 3.38 -12.50 -13.27
CA TYR A 62 2.56 -13.40 -14.06
C TYR A 62 1.17 -12.81 -14.24
N LYS A 63 0.70 -12.78 -15.48
CA LYS A 63 -0.62 -12.26 -15.85
C LYS A 63 -1.53 -13.43 -16.22
N PHE A 64 -2.73 -13.47 -15.67
CA PHE A 64 -3.72 -14.50 -15.98
C PHE A 64 -5.16 -13.95 -15.91
N SER A 65 -6.07 -14.65 -16.58
CA SER A 65 -7.48 -14.25 -16.61
C SER A 65 -8.23 -14.66 -15.34
N TYR A 66 -9.33 -13.98 -15.00
CA TYR A 66 -10.21 -14.41 -13.91
C TYR A 66 -10.78 -15.81 -14.08
N PRO A 67 -11.18 -16.28 -15.28
CA PRO A 67 -11.53 -17.68 -15.46
C PRO A 67 -10.43 -18.66 -15.05
N THR A 68 -9.14 -18.31 -15.35
CA THR A 68 -7.99 -19.10 -14.91
C THR A 68 -7.86 -19.08 -13.39
N LEU A 69 -7.97 -17.89 -12.76
CA LEU A 69 -7.94 -17.76 -11.30
C LEU A 69 -9.06 -18.58 -10.64
N LYS A 70 -10.28 -18.48 -11.16
CA LYS A 70 -11.42 -19.25 -10.67
C LYS A 70 -11.17 -20.77 -10.73
N LYS A 71 -10.61 -21.26 -11.83
CA LYS A 71 -10.24 -22.67 -11.98
C LYS A 71 -9.18 -23.06 -10.93
N MET A 72 -8.12 -22.27 -10.74
CA MET A 72 -7.10 -22.52 -9.72
C MET A 72 -7.69 -22.62 -8.32
N VAL A 73 -8.60 -21.70 -7.96
CA VAL A 73 -9.29 -21.70 -6.66
C VAL A 73 -10.17 -22.95 -6.48
N GLN A 74 -10.82 -23.42 -7.53
CA GLN A 74 -11.68 -24.61 -7.48
C GLN A 74 -10.89 -25.92 -7.39
N GLU A 75 -9.73 -25.99 -8.03
CA GLU A 75 -8.92 -27.20 -8.12
C GLU A 75 -7.88 -27.33 -6.99
N HIS A 76 -7.52 -26.23 -6.31
CA HIS A 76 -6.45 -26.20 -5.32
C HIS A 76 -6.90 -25.51 -4.03
N GLY A 77 -7.37 -26.31 -3.07
CA GLY A 77 -7.89 -25.78 -1.79
C GLY A 77 -6.88 -24.96 -0.97
N ASP A 78 -5.60 -25.38 -0.95
CA ASP A 78 -4.54 -24.64 -0.25
C ASP A 78 -4.32 -23.25 -0.88
N PHE A 79 -4.35 -23.18 -2.22
CA PHE A 79 -4.26 -21.91 -2.93
C PHE A 79 -5.46 -21.01 -2.62
N ALA A 80 -6.67 -21.58 -2.57
CA ALA A 80 -7.88 -20.84 -2.20
C ALA A 80 -7.78 -20.29 -0.78
N GLY A 81 -7.24 -21.07 0.15
CA GLY A 81 -7.01 -20.65 1.54
C GLY A 81 -6.03 -19.48 1.64
N GLU A 82 -4.90 -19.52 0.95
CA GLU A 82 -3.93 -18.44 0.91
C GLU A 82 -4.51 -17.17 0.27
N LEU A 83 -5.23 -17.30 -0.83
CA LEU A 83 -5.87 -16.18 -1.48
C LEU A 83 -6.93 -15.51 -0.58
N LEU A 84 -7.68 -16.30 0.16
CA LEU A 84 -8.64 -15.79 1.16
C LEU A 84 -7.91 -15.04 2.28
N ARG A 85 -6.82 -15.58 2.80
CA ARG A 85 -6.01 -14.93 3.85
C ARG A 85 -5.48 -13.57 3.36
N GLU A 86 -4.89 -13.50 2.17
CA GLU A 86 -4.41 -12.24 1.58
C GLU A 86 -5.55 -11.20 1.42
N ASN A 87 -6.75 -11.65 1.03
CA ASN A 87 -7.90 -10.73 0.94
C ASN A 87 -8.36 -10.24 2.32
N CYS A 88 -8.36 -11.10 3.34
CA CYS A 88 -8.66 -10.69 4.72
C CYS A 88 -7.65 -9.67 5.23
N ASP A 89 -6.35 -9.87 4.97
CA ASP A 89 -5.29 -8.93 5.32
C ASP A 89 -5.48 -7.57 4.61
N PHE A 90 -5.86 -7.61 3.31
CA PHE A 90 -6.16 -6.39 2.56
C PHE A 90 -7.38 -5.65 3.12
N ILE A 91 -8.46 -6.36 3.45
CA ILE A 91 -9.67 -5.77 4.08
C ILE A 91 -9.30 -5.18 5.44
N GLY A 92 -8.53 -5.90 6.25
CA GLY A 92 -8.02 -5.42 7.54
C GLY A 92 -7.22 -4.12 7.39
N TYR A 93 -6.34 -4.06 6.39
CA TYR A 93 -5.61 -2.84 6.07
C TYR A 93 -6.55 -1.68 5.66
N MET A 94 -7.59 -1.94 4.87
CA MET A 94 -8.55 -0.92 4.47
C MET A 94 -9.33 -0.34 5.67
N PHE A 95 -9.70 -1.17 6.64
CA PHE A 95 -10.30 -0.70 7.89
C PHE A 95 -9.32 0.14 8.71
N PHE A 96 -8.10 -0.33 8.88
CA PHE A 96 -7.03 0.39 9.57
C PHE A 96 -6.79 1.77 8.92
N ASP A 97 -6.63 1.82 7.58
CA ASP A 97 -6.43 3.07 6.85
C ASP A 97 -7.62 4.03 7.01
N SER A 98 -8.85 3.52 6.94
CA SER A 98 -10.07 4.32 7.12
C SER A 98 -10.15 4.99 8.50
N ILE A 99 -9.84 4.22 9.56
CA ILE A 99 -9.81 4.72 10.94
C ILE A 99 -8.69 5.75 11.10
N ASN A 100 -7.49 5.44 10.61
CA ASN A 100 -6.33 6.32 10.71
C ASN A 100 -6.57 7.66 10.00
N GLN A 101 -7.15 7.64 8.81
CA GLN A 101 -7.46 8.88 8.09
C GLN A 101 -8.48 9.76 8.81
N THR A 102 -9.36 9.17 9.61
CA THR A 102 -10.42 9.88 10.33
C THR A 102 -9.92 10.45 11.66
N PHE A 103 -9.12 9.68 12.41
CA PHE A 103 -8.85 9.97 13.81
C PHE A 103 -7.38 10.25 14.14
N GLU A 104 -6.43 9.80 13.31
CA GLU A 104 -5.03 9.89 13.65
C GLU A 104 -4.33 11.14 13.05
N PRO A 105 -3.36 11.73 13.77
CA PRO A 105 -2.57 12.84 13.26
C PRO A 105 -1.81 12.46 11.98
N CYS A 106 -1.66 13.43 11.07
CA CYS A 106 -0.97 13.23 9.79
C CYS A 106 0.45 12.63 9.96
N LEU A 107 1.21 13.07 10.96
CA LEU A 107 2.55 12.55 11.26
C LEU A 107 2.52 11.04 11.56
N ALA A 108 1.58 10.59 12.40
CA ALA A 108 1.45 9.18 12.74
C ALA A 108 1.07 8.33 11.52
N ARG A 109 0.10 8.78 10.71
CA ARG A 109 -0.29 8.11 9.46
C ARG A 109 0.88 7.94 8.48
N ILE A 110 1.70 8.98 8.34
CA ILE A 110 2.92 8.92 7.51
C ILE A 110 3.90 7.88 8.07
N CYS A 111 4.11 7.87 9.38
CA CYS A 111 5.00 6.90 10.04
C CYS A 111 4.49 5.46 9.88
N ASP A 112 3.18 5.23 10.01
CA ASP A 112 2.55 3.93 9.80
C ASP A 112 2.80 3.39 8.39
N ILE A 113 2.57 4.21 7.36
CA ILE A 113 2.79 3.82 5.96
C ILE A 113 4.26 3.46 5.72
N LEU A 114 5.18 4.29 6.20
CA LEU A 114 6.62 4.03 6.05
C LEU A 114 7.04 2.77 6.79
N TYR A 115 6.52 2.53 7.99
CA TYR A 115 6.82 1.36 8.80
C TYR A 115 6.24 0.08 8.17
N LEU A 116 4.99 0.10 7.72
CA LEU A 116 4.36 -1.02 7.02
C LEU A 116 5.08 -1.36 5.72
N TYR A 117 5.55 -0.35 4.98
CA TYR A 117 6.36 -0.59 3.80
C TYR A 117 7.62 -1.39 4.14
N LEU A 118 8.36 -0.98 5.18
CA LEU A 118 9.59 -1.65 5.60
C LEU A 118 9.38 -3.06 6.15
N THR A 119 8.23 -3.32 6.77
CA THR A 119 8.00 -4.60 7.46
C THR A 119 7.20 -5.61 6.65
N LYS A 120 6.32 -5.15 5.77
CA LYS A 120 5.40 -6.00 5.02
C LYS A 120 5.67 -6.01 3.51
N VAL A 121 6.03 -4.88 2.92
CA VAL A 121 6.17 -4.76 1.46
C VAL A 121 7.62 -5.07 1.03
N HIS A 122 8.61 -4.53 1.71
CA HIS A 122 10.02 -4.71 1.36
C HIS A 122 10.95 -4.76 2.58
N PRO A 123 10.94 -5.83 3.38
CA PRO A 123 11.70 -5.93 4.62
C PRO A 123 13.24 -5.83 4.45
N ALA A 124 13.75 -6.10 3.26
CA ALA A 124 15.19 -6.13 2.99
C ALA A 124 15.82 -4.76 2.72
N SER A 125 15.05 -3.66 2.73
CA SER A 125 15.57 -2.34 2.34
C SER A 125 15.06 -1.23 3.25
N SER A 126 15.98 -0.37 3.70
CA SER A 126 15.64 0.91 4.34
C SER A 126 15.24 2.01 3.36
N ARG A 127 15.29 1.75 2.05
CA ARG A 127 14.99 2.70 0.97
C ARG A 127 13.61 2.43 0.41
N ILE A 128 12.78 3.46 0.38
CA ILE A 128 11.40 3.43 -0.11
C ILE A 128 11.37 4.22 -1.42
N PRO A 129 11.12 3.58 -2.58
CA PRO A 129 11.10 4.24 -3.90
C PRO A 129 9.80 5.02 -4.10
N MET A 130 9.61 6.06 -3.30
CA MET A 130 8.39 6.85 -3.26
C MET A 130 8.73 8.33 -3.14
N SER A 131 8.00 9.16 -3.86
CA SER A 131 8.05 10.62 -3.69
C SER A 131 7.22 11.08 -2.48
N GLN A 132 7.48 12.29 -2.00
CA GLN A 132 6.65 12.89 -0.95
C GLN A 132 5.20 13.09 -1.39
N THR A 133 4.96 13.34 -2.67
CA THR A 133 3.60 13.47 -3.24
C THR A 133 2.85 12.14 -3.21
N GLU A 134 3.50 11.03 -3.55
CA GLU A 134 2.91 9.71 -3.46
C GLU A 134 2.62 9.33 -2.00
N LEU A 135 3.55 9.63 -1.08
CA LEU A 135 3.36 9.40 0.36
C LEU A 135 2.21 10.28 0.91
N ALA A 136 2.11 11.55 0.48
CA ALA A 136 1.00 12.42 0.85
C ALA A 136 -0.36 11.85 0.40
N SER A 137 -0.42 11.32 -0.82
CA SER A 137 -1.62 10.68 -1.36
C SER A 137 -2.02 9.43 -0.55
N LEU A 138 -1.05 8.60 -0.16
CA LEU A 138 -1.28 7.44 0.72
C LEU A 138 -1.80 7.86 2.10
N ALA A 139 -1.16 8.85 2.70
CA ALA A 139 -1.53 9.33 4.04
C ALA A 139 -2.81 10.18 4.07
N GLY A 140 -3.42 10.50 2.92
CA GLY A 140 -4.52 11.45 2.86
C GLY A 140 -4.13 12.83 3.41
N ALA A 141 -2.88 13.27 3.12
CA ALA A 141 -2.29 14.49 3.66
C ALA A 141 -2.23 15.59 2.61
N SER A 142 -2.46 16.84 3.03
CA SER A 142 -2.14 18.00 2.20
C SER A 142 -0.63 18.16 2.06
N GLN A 143 -0.19 18.90 1.03
CA GLN A 143 1.23 19.20 0.81
C GLN A 143 1.86 19.87 2.04
N ALA A 144 1.18 20.81 2.66
CA ALA A 144 1.69 21.52 3.85
C ALA A 144 1.85 20.59 5.06
N GLN A 145 0.89 19.66 5.28
CA GLN A 145 0.98 18.66 6.34
C GLN A 145 2.14 17.68 6.10
N MET A 146 2.33 17.25 4.84
CA MET A 146 3.44 16.40 4.45
C MET A 146 4.78 17.08 4.71
N GLU A 147 4.98 18.32 4.24
CA GLU A 147 6.22 19.08 4.44
C GLU A 147 6.53 19.30 5.92
N GLY A 148 5.51 19.62 6.73
CA GLY A 148 5.65 19.75 8.18
C GLY A 148 6.10 18.46 8.84
N SER A 149 5.48 17.34 8.49
CA SER A 149 5.82 16.00 9.02
C SER A 149 7.24 15.57 8.62
N ILE A 150 7.59 15.73 7.35
CA ILE A 150 8.94 15.40 6.86
C ILE A 150 10.02 16.25 7.56
N LYS A 151 9.73 17.53 7.81
CA LYS A 151 10.65 18.42 8.55
C LYS A 151 10.92 17.93 9.98
N ILE A 152 9.88 17.48 10.67
CA ILE A 152 10.01 16.89 12.02
C ILE A 152 10.88 15.63 11.96
N LEU A 153 10.53 14.67 11.10
CA LEU A 153 11.23 13.39 10.98
C LEU A 153 12.71 13.55 10.58
N LYS A 154 13.01 14.52 9.71
CA LYS A 154 14.41 14.87 9.37
C LYS A 154 15.16 15.47 10.55
N LYS A 155 14.53 16.40 11.30
CA LYS A 155 15.15 17.04 12.46
C LYS A 155 15.51 16.03 13.56
N GLU A 156 14.69 15.00 13.71
CA GLU A 156 14.89 13.90 14.67
C GLU A 156 15.85 12.80 14.14
N GLY A 157 16.35 12.95 12.91
CA GLY A 157 17.28 12.00 12.30
C GLY A 157 16.63 10.65 11.95
N ILE A 158 15.30 10.62 11.77
CA ILE A 158 14.55 9.41 11.49
C ILE A 158 14.62 9.02 10.02
N LEU A 159 14.58 10.02 9.12
CA LEU A 159 14.63 9.79 7.69
C LEU A 159 15.37 10.88 6.92
N ASN A 160 15.74 10.54 5.68
CA ASN A 160 16.16 11.47 4.65
C ASN A 160 15.29 11.31 3.40
N THR A 161 15.21 12.37 2.59
CA THR A 161 14.47 12.34 1.31
C THR A 161 15.36 12.82 0.17
N SER A 162 15.25 12.16 -0.97
CA SER A 162 15.79 12.60 -2.25
C SER A 162 14.71 12.51 -3.32
N ARG A 163 15.02 12.81 -4.58
CA ARG A 163 14.04 12.73 -5.66
C ARG A 163 13.51 11.30 -5.78
N LYS A 164 12.20 11.12 -5.58
CA LYS A 164 11.50 9.82 -5.65
C LYS A 164 12.06 8.73 -4.72
N GLN A 165 12.67 9.12 -3.60
CA GLN A 165 13.18 8.16 -2.62
C GLN A 165 13.12 8.74 -1.21
N ILE A 166 12.66 7.93 -0.28
CA ILE A 166 12.71 8.16 1.16
C ILE A 166 13.63 7.09 1.76
N THR A 167 14.57 7.49 2.59
CA THR A 167 15.50 6.57 3.27
C THR A 167 15.26 6.66 4.76
N ILE A 168 14.93 5.54 5.39
CA ILE A 168 14.76 5.46 6.85
C ILE A 168 16.13 5.22 7.48
N LEU A 169 16.48 6.07 8.44
CA LEU A 169 17.75 6.06 9.18
C LEU A 169 17.61 5.38 10.54
N ASP A 170 16.44 5.52 11.18
CA ASP A 170 16.15 4.97 12.51
C ASP A 170 14.72 4.42 12.55
N GLN A 171 14.60 3.10 12.41
CA GLN A 171 13.30 2.41 12.39
C GLN A 171 12.65 2.39 13.79
N SER A 172 13.45 2.38 14.85
CA SER A 172 12.92 2.37 16.23
C SER A 172 12.27 3.70 16.57
N LYS A 173 12.90 4.82 16.21
CA LYS A 173 12.30 6.14 16.36
C LYS A 173 11.08 6.32 15.45
N LEU A 174 11.12 5.79 14.21
CA LEU A 174 9.96 5.80 13.32
C LEU A 174 8.78 5.10 13.98
N LEU A 175 8.98 3.90 14.53
CA LEU A 175 7.96 3.13 15.25
C LEU A 175 7.37 3.90 16.43
N ALA A 176 8.16 4.69 17.15
CA ALA A 176 7.68 5.48 18.28
C ALA A 176 6.65 6.57 17.87
N HIS A 177 6.69 7.04 16.62
CA HIS A 177 5.71 7.96 16.05
C HIS A 177 4.50 7.27 15.43
N CYS A 178 4.53 5.95 15.25
CA CYS A 178 3.39 5.20 14.71
C CYS A 178 2.20 5.18 15.67
N THR A 179 1.02 4.88 15.14
CA THR A 179 -0.20 4.69 15.92
C THR A 179 -0.09 3.49 16.88
N LEU A 180 -0.97 3.44 17.88
CA LEU A 180 -1.05 2.31 18.82
C LEU A 180 -1.32 0.99 18.09
N GLY A 181 -2.14 1.00 17.04
CA GLY A 181 -2.43 -0.19 16.24
C GLY A 181 -1.19 -0.82 15.61
N ILE A 182 -0.20 -0.01 15.21
CA ILE A 182 1.09 -0.54 14.71
C ILE A 182 1.98 -0.97 15.88
N ARG A 183 2.14 -0.13 16.91
CA ARG A 183 3.05 -0.38 18.04
C ARG A 183 2.71 -1.62 18.86
N SER A 184 1.43 -1.96 18.98
CA SER A 184 0.98 -3.14 19.75
C SER A 184 1.13 -4.47 19.00
N ASN A 185 1.46 -4.44 17.72
CA ASN A 185 1.67 -5.63 16.89
C ASN A 185 3.16 -5.97 16.66
N VAL A 186 4.07 -5.28 17.33
CA VAL A 186 5.52 -5.48 17.37
C VAL A 186 5.97 -5.94 18.73
#